data_aebe2345b9e16089f9058f8a74682836
#
_entry.id   aebe2345b9e16089f9058f8a74682836
#
_cell.length_a   1.000
_cell.length_b   1.000
_cell.length_c   1.000
_cell.angle_alpha   90.00
_cell.angle_beta   90.00
_cell.angle_gamma   90.00
#
_symmetry.space_group_name_H-M   'P 1'
#
loop_
_entity.id
_entity.type
_entity.pdbx_description
1 polymer ?
#
loop_
_entity_poly.entity_id
_entity_poly.type
_entity_poly.pdbx_seq_one_letter_code
_entity_poly.pdbx_strand_id
1 'polypeptide(L)'
;MSAKQTFAGIGTLAAFAAAIVVAAYLAAPGLSADDESSANDRRRIEVGLQVAPVQLTYDKHDRDLVGLGSYLVNVTIGCNGCHSAGPATEFAAGHNPYLRLGPFTPPKVVNPATYLGGGRDFGQIGPITSSTVPPHIISRNLTPDKTGIPVGGFGEFFDSMRNGIDPDHLHPNCNGTTITTNCFNPPFNGDLLQVMVWPELQDLTDRDLLAIYEYLKAVPCIASAGHVCS
;
A
#
# COMPACT_ATOMS: atom_id res chain seq x y z
N MET A 1 28.52 -45.07 -67.98
CA MET A 1 29.46 -44.80 -66.88
C MET A 1 28.72 -43.95 -65.83
N SER A 2 28.31 -44.59 -64.77
CA SER A 2 27.47 -44.00 -63.74
C SER A 2 28.35 -43.62 -62.57
N ALA A 3 28.33 -42.35 -62.17
CA ALA A 3 28.99 -41.88 -60.99
C ALA A 3 27.97 -41.81 -59.85
N LYS A 4 28.08 -42.71 -58.88
CA LYS A 4 27.37 -42.66 -57.62
C LYS A 4 28.13 -41.70 -56.64
N GLN A 5 27.59 -40.56 -56.35
CA GLN A 5 28.07 -39.73 -55.24
C GLN A 5 27.37 -40.14 -53.96
N THR A 6 28.16 -40.58 -52.99
CA THR A 6 27.75 -40.95 -51.64
C THR A 6 27.60 -39.66 -50.76
N PHE A 7 26.38 -39.32 -50.40
CA PHE A 7 26.13 -38.34 -49.33
C PHE A 7 26.14 -39.08 -47.98
N ALA A 8 27.24 -39.06 -47.29
CA ALA A 8 27.32 -39.46 -45.89
C ALA A 8 28.19 -38.45 -45.16
N GLY A 9 27.61 -37.68 -44.23
CA GLY A 9 28.43 -36.89 -43.33
C GLY A 9 27.86 -35.64 -42.73
N ILE A 10 26.58 -35.29 -42.90
CA ILE A 10 26.02 -34.05 -42.29
C ILE A 10 25.09 -34.32 -41.10
N GLY A 11 24.66 -35.56 -40.87
CA GLY A 11 23.68 -35.88 -39.82
C GLY A 11 24.21 -35.95 -38.37
N THR A 12 25.51 -36.16 -38.17
CA THR A 12 26.08 -36.43 -36.83
C THR A 12 26.50 -35.18 -36.03
N LEU A 13 26.83 -34.10 -36.71
CA LEU A 13 27.24 -32.85 -36.03
C LEU A 13 26.06 -32.05 -35.45
N ALA A 14 24.88 -32.11 -36.08
CA ALA A 14 23.69 -31.42 -35.59
C ALA A 14 23.10 -32.06 -34.32
N ALA A 15 23.21 -33.37 -34.14
CA ALA A 15 22.71 -34.08 -32.98
C ALA A 15 23.55 -33.80 -31.70
N PHE A 16 24.86 -33.60 -31.84
CA PHE A 16 25.73 -33.26 -30.70
C PHE A 16 25.53 -31.80 -30.21
N ALA A 17 25.30 -30.87 -31.11
CA ALA A 17 25.03 -29.48 -30.72
C ALA A 17 23.70 -29.32 -29.97
N ALA A 18 22.65 -30.04 -30.37
CA ALA A 18 21.35 -30.02 -29.68
C ALA A 18 21.42 -30.66 -28.29
N ALA A 19 22.21 -31.73 -28.11
CA ALA A 19 22.38 -32.38 -26.80
C ALA A 19 23.14 -31.52 -25.81
N ILE A 20 24.11 -30.71 -26.23
CA ILE A 20 24.86 -29.79 -25.36
C ILE A 20 23.99 -28.62 -24.88
N VAL A 21 23.13 -28.09 -25.74
CA VAL A 21 22.22 -27.00 -25.39
C VAL A 21 21.16 -27.48 -24.38
N VAL A 22 20.60 -28.68 -24.57
CA VAL A 22 19.64 -29.24 -23.61
C VAL A 22 20.29 -29.56 -22.26
N ALA A 23 21.53 -30.09 -22.27
CA ALA A 23 22.26 -30.37 -21.05
C ALA A 23 22.64 -29.08 -20.28
N ALA A 24 22.96 -27.99 -20.97
CA ALA A 24 23.20 -26.68 -20.35
C ALA A 24 21.94 -26.06 -19.72
N TYR A 25 20.77 -26.27 -20.31
CA TYR A 25 19.49 -25.84 -19.73
C TYR A 25 19.09 -26.64 -18.47
N LEU A 26 19.43 -27.95 -18.45
CA LEU A 26 19.13 -28.80 -17.29
C LEU A 26 20.16 -28.68 -16.18
N ALA A 27 21.32 -28.09 -16.43
CA ALA A 27 22.39 -27.85 -15.47
C ALA A 27 22.42 -26.41 -14.93
N ALA A 28 21.49 -25.56 -15.33
CA ALA A 28 21.32 -24.26 -14.64
C ALA A 28 20.92 -24.54 -13.20
N PRO A 29 21.70 -24.09 -12.19
CA PRO A 29 21.27 -24.23 -10.80
C PRO A 29 19.93 -23.51 -10.66
N GLY A 30 18.86 -24.26 -10.46
CA GLY A 30 17.57 -23.71 -10.10
C GLY A 30 17.77 -22.92 -8.81
N LEU A 31 17.39 -21.65 -8.79
CA LEU A 31 17.34 -20.90 -7.55
C LEU A 31 16.47 -21.70 -6.58
N SER A 32 16.94 -21.90 -5.34
CA SER A 32 16.10 -22.50 -4.32
C SER A 32 14.91 -21.59 -4.07
N ALA A 33 13.78 -22.14 -3.63
CA ALA A 33 12.60 -21.33 -3.27
C ALA A 33 12.94 -20.23 -2.23
N ASP A 34 13.90 -20.50 -1.36
CA ASP A 34 14.40 -19.55 -0.36
C ASP A 34 15.21 -18.41 -1.00
N ASP A 35 16.03 -18.71 -2.01
CA ASP A 35 16.79 -17.69 -2.73
C ASP A 35 15.87 -16.79 -3.56
N GLU A 36 14.85 -17.36 -4.17
CA GLU A 36 13.85 -16.62 -4.95
C GLU A 36 13.00 -15.72 -4.03
N SER A 37 12.56 -16.23 -2.88
CA SER A 37 11.83 -15.45 -1.87
C SER A 37 12.65 -14.28 -1.37
N SER A 38 13.92 -14.52 -1.02
CA SER A 38 14.84 -13.48 -0.54
C SER A 38 15.14 -12.43 -1.63
N ALA A 39 15.25 -12.84 -2.89
CA ALA A 39 15.45 -11.92 -4.02
C ALA A 39 14.21 -11.06 -4.26
N ASN A 40 13.01 -11.64 -4.14
CA ASN A 40 11.75 -10.92 -4.29
C ASN A 40 11.56 -9.88 -3.17
N ASP A 41 11.85 -10.23 -1.93
CA ASP A 41 11.80 -9.28 -0.80
C ASP A 41 12.76 -8.11 -1.01
N ARG A 42 14.01 -8.38 -1.39
CA ARG A 42 14.98 -7.30 -1.71
C ARG A 42 14.46 -6.39 -2.80
N ARG A 43 13.87 -6.95 -3.87
CA ARG A 43 13.30 -6.16 -4.95
C ARG A 43 12.14 -5.27 -4.48
N ARG A 44 11.24 -5.78 -3.64
CA ARG A 44 10.14 -5.01 -3.05
C ARG A 44 10.66 -3.84 -2.23
N ILE A 45 11.69 -4.06 -1.40
CA ILE A 45 12.35 -3.04 -0.59
C ILE A 45 12.94 -1.94 -1.48
N GLU A 46 13.73 -2.30 -2.50
CA GLU A 46 14.36 -1.32 -3.39
C GLU A 46 13.32 -0.52 -4.21
N VAL A 47 12.32 -1.19 -4.75
CA VAL A 47 11.22 -0.51 -5.46
C VAL A 47 10.48 0.42 -4.51
N GLY A 48 10.21 -0.01 -3.28
CA GLY A 48 9.53 0.81 -2.28
C GLY A 48 10.28 2.09 -1.98
N LEU A 49 11.59 2.03 -1.78
CA LEU A 49 12.43 3.23 -1.56
C LEU A 49 12.44 4.17 -2.76
N GLN A 50 12.35 3.63 -3.99
CA GLN A 50 12.34 4.43 -5.22
C GLN A 50 10.99 5.10 -5.50
N VAL A 51 9.86 4.48 -5.11
CA VAL A 51 8.52 4.99 -5.41
C VAL A 51 7.97 5.93 -4.33
N ALA A 52 8.66 6.07 -3.20
CA ALA A 52 8.25 6.98 -2.14
C ALA A 52 8.11 8.41 -2.70
N PRO A 53 6.91 9.04 -2.60
CA PRO A 53 6.68 10.34 -3.24
C PRO A 53 7.23 11.52 -2.43
N VAL A 54 7.77 11.24 -1.25
CA VAL A 54 8.32 12.23 -0.30
C VAL A 54 9.69 11.80 0.17
N GLN A 55 10.48 12.75 0.67
CA GLN A 55 11.76 12.42 1.29
C GLN A 55 11.53 11.72 2.62
N LEU A 56 12.14 10.55 2.79
CA LEU A 56 12.01 9.74 3.99
C LEU A 56 13.12 10.07 4.99
N THR A 57 12.76 10.04 6.29
CA THR A 57 13.71 10.19 7.41
C THR A 57 13.62 8.94 8.28
N TYR A 58 14.67 8.14 8.32
CA TYR A 58 14.73 6.89 9.10
C TYR A 58 16.16 6.54 9.50
N ASP A 59 16.30 5.71 10.55
CA ASP A 59 17.59 5.12 10.91
C ASP A 59 18.00 4.06 9.88
N LYS A 60 19.30 3.89 9.66
CA LYS A 60 19.82 2.89 8.71
C LYS A 60 19.41 1.47 9.04
N HIS A 61 19.17 1.16 10.31
CA HIS A 61 18.69 -0.15 10.75
C HIS A 61 17.27 -0.44 10.31
N ASP A 62 16.45 0.59 10.07
CA ASP A 62 15.05 0.45 9.69
C ASP A 62 14.85 0.47 8.16
N ARG A 63 15.92 0.62 7.38
CA ARG A 63 15.88 0.79 5.92
C ARG A 63 15.02 -0.26 5.22
N ASP A 64 15.17 -1.51 5.58
CA ASP A 64 14.49 -2.62 4.90
C ASP A 64 13.02 -2.67 5.26
N LEU A 65 12.66 -2.37 6.51
CA LEU A 65 11.26 -2.23 6.92
C LEU A 65 10.62 -1.02 6.24
N VAL A 66 11.28 0.13 6.25
CA VAL A 66 10.79 1.35 5.59
C VAL A 66 10.59 1.14 4.08
N GLY A 67 11.53 0.46 3.42
CA GLY A 67 11.42 0.14 2.00
C GLY A 67 10.26 -0.81 1.71
N LEU A 68 10.12 -1.89 2.48
CA LEU A 68 9.00 -2.81 2.36
C LEU A 68 7.66 -2.11 2.64
N GLY A 69 7.58 -1.30 3.70
CA GLY A 69 6.40 -0.52 4.06
C GLY A 69 6.00 0.45 2.95
N SER A 70 6.98 1.15 2.37
CA SER A 70 6.74 2.02 1.21
C SER A 70 6.16 1.25 0.02
N TYR A 71 6.69 0.04 -0.27
CA TYR A 71 6.15 -0.81 -1.32
C TYR A 71 4.69 -1.19 -1.04
N LEU A 72 4.38 -1.61 0.18
CA LEU A 72 3.02 -1.97 0.59
C LEU A 72 2.06 -0.78 0.47
N VAL A 73 2.44 0.37 1.01
CA VAL A 73 1.63 1.59 1.03
C VAL A 73 1.38 2.17 -0.37
N ASN A 74 2.41 2.21 -1.23
CA ASN A 74 2.34 2.93 -2.52
C ASN A 74 2.02 2.05 -3.72
N VAL A 75 2.40 0.75 -3.68
CA VAL A 75 2.29 -0.15 -4.83
C VAL A 75 1.18 -1.17 -4.62
N THR A 76 1.09 -1.77 -3.43
CA THR A 76 0.18 -2.89 -3.18
C THR A 76 -1.20 -2.42 -2.73
N ILE A 77 -1.26 -1.58 -1.69
CA ILE A 77 -2.52 -1.18 -1.04
C ILE A 77 -3.05 0.14 -1.60
N GLY A 78 -2.17 1.13 -1.85
CA GLY A 78 -2.58 2.43 -2.36
C GLY A 78 -3.23 3.33 -1.30
N CYS A 79 -2.71 3.34 -0.08
CA CYS A 79 -3.29 4.05 1.08
C CYS A 79 -3.59 5.53 0.80
N ASN A 80 -2.74 6.21 0.02
CA ASN A 80 -2.91 7.63 -0.30
C ASN A 80 -4.22 7.94 -1.04
N GLY A 81 -4.77 6.99 -1.81
CA GLY A 81 -6.03 7.17 -2.51
C GLY A 81 -7.21 7.46 -1.57
N CYS A 82 -7.17 6.90 -0.35
CA CYS A 82 -8.14 7.18 0.70
C CYS A 82 -7.65 8.20 1.71
N HIS A 83 -6.35 8.23 2.03
CA HIS A 83 -5.76 9.09 3.05
C HIS A 83 -5.14 10.39 2.48
N SER A 84 -5.73 10.94 1.43
CA SER A 84 -5.56 12.32 0.95
C SER A 84 -6.95 12.96 0.83
N ALA A 85 -7.02 14.30 0.73
CA ALA A 85 -8.31 15.02 0.68
C ALA A 85 -9.13 14.77 -0.60
N GLY A 86 -8.80 13.73 -1.36
CA GLY A 86 -9.52 13.27 -2.55
C GLY A 86 -8.72 13.46 -3.85
N PRO A 87 -9.24 12.96 -5.00
CA PRO A 87 -8.51 12.94 -6.28
C PRO A 87 -8.01 14.30 -6.74
N ALA A 88 -8.68 15.38 -6.38
CA ALA A 88 -8.25 16.75 -6.72
C ALA A 88 -6.95 17.16 -6.02
N THR A 89 -6.66 16.61 -4.85
CA THR A 89 -5.49 16.91 -4.03
C THR A 89 -4.48 15.77 -3.95
N GLU A 90 -4.88 14.55 -4.32
CA GLU A 90 -4.04 13.36 -4.31
C GLU A 90 -2.85 13.50 -5.27
N PHE A 91 -3.04 14.18 -6.40
CA PHE A 91 -2.03 14.32 -7.44
C PHE A 91 -1.52 15.74 -7.57
N ALA A 92 -0.27 15.88 -7.97
CA ALA A 92 0.29 17.17 -8.33
C ALA A 92 -0.47 17.81 -9.50
N ALA A 93 -0.48 19.14 -9.56
CA ALA A 93 -1.19 19.87 -10.61
C ALA A 93 -0.77 19.41 -12.01
N GLY A 94 -1.72 19.05 -12.85
CA GLY A 94 -1.46 18.54 -14.18
C GLY A 94 -1.00 17.07 -14.26
N HIS A 95 -0.95 16.35 -13.14
CA HIS A 95 -0.43 14.98 -13.07
C HIS A 95 -1.47 13.96 -12.53
N ASN A 96 -2.75 14.29 -12.62
CA ASN A 96 -3.82 13.36 -12.27
C ASN A 96 -4.07 12.40 -13.45
N PRO A 97 -3.78 11.09 -13.31
CA PRO A 97 -3.89 10.12 -14.41
C PRO A 97 -5.35 9.81 -14.80
N TYR A 98 -6.32 10.21 -13.98
CA TYR A 98 -7.74 10.08 -14.31
C TYR A 98 -8.25 11.18 -15.22
N LEU A 99 -7.46 12.23 -15.45
CA LEU A 99 -7.83 13.32 -16.34
C LEU A 99 -7.19 13.09 -17.72
N ARG A 100 -7.93 13.50 -18.76
CA ARG A 100 -7.40 13.57 -20.12
C ARG A 100 -7.05 15.01 -20.44
N LEU A 101 -5.78 15.29 -20.65
CA LEU A 101 -5.27 16.61 -21.07
C LEU A 101 -4.93 16.56 -22.57
N GLY A 102 -5.90 16.90 -23.41
CA GLY A 102 -5.73 16.78 -24.87
C GLY A 102 -5.64 15.31 -25.33
N PRO A 103 -4.67 14.95 -26.20
CA PRO A 103 -4.48 13.59 -26.68
C PRO A 103 -3.72 12.69 -25.69
N PHE A 104 -3.19 13.23 -24.59
CA PHE A 104 -2.32 12.51 -23.66
C PHE A 104 -2.96 12.35 -22.28
N THR A 105 -2.70 11.21 -21.63
CA THR A 105 -2.95 11.03 -20.22
C THR A 105 -1.70 11.49 -19.46
N PRO A 106 -1.83 12.40 -18.46
CA PRO A 106 -0.68 12.84 -17.71
C PRO A 106 -0.08 11.69 -16.90
N PRO A 107 1.26 11.63 -16.72
CA PRO A 107 1.88 10.66 -15.84
C PRO A 107 1.42 10.89 -14.40
N LYS A 108 1.22 9.79 -13.66
CA LYS A 108 0.89 9.83 -12.24
C LYS A 108 2.05 10.48 -11.46
N VAL A 109 1.76 11.61 -10.80
CA VAL A 109 2.66 12.20 -9.79
C VAL A 109 1.83 12.53 -8.55
N VAL A 110 2.15 11.91 -7.43
CA VAL A 110 1.50 12.15 -6.15
C VAL A 110 1.85 13.54 -5.65
N ASN A 111 0.90 14.24 -5.02
CA ASN A 111 1.14 15.53 -4.41
C ASN A 111 1.82 15.36 -3.03
N PRO A 112 3.08 15.76 -2.86
CA PRO A 112 3.78 15.58 -1.60
C PRO A 112 3.20 16.41 -0.45
N ALA A 113 2.50 17.51 -0.75
CA ALA A 113 1.92 18.40 0.27
C ALA A 113 0.67 17.82 0.95
N THR A 114 0.05 16.79 0.37
CA THR A 114 -1.17 16.16 0.90
C THR A 114 -1.01 14.66 1.12
N TYR A 115 0.20 14.14 0.88
CA TYR A 115 0.50 12.73 0.91
C TYR A 115 0.24 12.11 2.29
N LEU A 116 -0.70 11.20 2.37
CA LEU A 116 -1.16 10.53 3.60
C LEU A 116 -1.73 11.47 4.68
N GLY A 117 -1.97 12.74 4.36
CA GLY A 117 -2.45 13.77 5.30
C GLY A 117 -3.93 13.65 5.69
N GLY A 118 -4.65 12.67 5.17
CA GLY A 118 -6.07 12.45 5.47
C GLY A 118 -7.00 13.52 4.91
N GLY A 119 -8.21 13.59 5.47
CA GLY A 119 -9.17 14.65 5.15
C GLY A 119 -10.12 14.33 3.99
N ARG A 120 -10.09 13.11 3.42
CA ARG A 120 -11.10 12.70 2.43
C ARG A 120 -12.42 12.41 3.12
N ASP A 121 -13.47 13.10 2.67
CA ASP A 121 -14.84 12.88 3.12
C ASP A 121 -15.50 11.80 2.26
N PHE A 122 -15.88 10.69 2.89
CA PHE A 122 -16.62 9.59 2.27
C PHE A 122 -18.14 9.73 2.43
N GLY A 123 -18.60 10.82 3.04
CA GLY A 123 -20.00 11.04 3.31
C GLY A 123 -20.50 10.34 4.56
N GLN A 124 -21.80 10.30 4.71
CA GLN A 124 -22.50 9.72 5.84
C GLN A 124 -22.84 8.26 5.61
N ILE A 125 -22.67 7.44 6.64
CA ILE A 125 -23.03 6.01 6.61
C ILE A 125 -24.33 5.81 7.40
N GLY A 126 -25.27 5.11 6.79
CA GLY A 126 -26.54 4.77 7.38
C GLY A 126 -27.70 5.64 6.90
N PRO A 127 -28.94 5.29 7.29
CA PRO A 127 -30.12 6.00 6.85
C PRO A 127 -30.20 7.40 7.48
N ILE A 128 -30.35 8.41 6.64
CA ILE A 128 -30.68 9.77 7.07
C ILE A 128 -32.18 9.81 7.30
N THR A 129 -32.60 10.09 8.54
CA THR A 129 -34.01 10.30 8.90
C THR A 129 -34.21 11.73 9.32
N SER A 130 -35.46 12.14 9.50
CA SER A 130 -35.79 13.50 10.04
C SER A 130 -35.24 13.76 11.43
N SER A 131 -34.89 12.71 12.17
CA SER A 131 -34.37 12.79 13.54
C SER A 131 -32.92 12.35 13.71
N THR A 132 -32.29 11.84 12.62
CA THR A 132 -30.95 11.26 12.71
C THR A 132 -30.14 11.56 11.47
N VAL A 133 -29.03 12.26 11.67
CA VAL A 133 -28.01 12.52 10.65
C VAL A 133 -26.72 11.83 11.10
N PRO A 134 -26.31 10.73 10.45
CA PRO A 134 -25.06 10.06 10.77
C PRO A 134 -23.86 11.00 10.58
N PRO A 135 -22.76 10.81 11.30
CA PRO A 135 -21.55 11.59 11.07
C PRO A 135 -20.94 11.27 9.70
N HIS A 136 -20.20 12.22 9.17
CA HIS A 136 -19.35 11.99 8.02
C HIS A 136 -18.16 11.13 8.39
N ILE A 137 -17.76 10.24 7.50
CA ILE A 137 -16.53 9.47 7.62
C ILE A 137 -15.42 10.25 6.92
N ILE A 138 -14.49 10.74 7.72
CA ILE A 138 -13.32 11.48 7.24
C ILE A 138 -12.07 10.63 7.44
N SER A 139 -11.29 10.44 6.38
CA SER A 139 -10.03 9.69 6.50
C SER A 139 -9.04 10.39 7.42
N ARG A 140 -8.35 9.59 8.24
CA ARG A 140 -7.34 10.09 9.19
C ARG A 140 -6.05 10.47 8.51
N ASN A 141 -5.34 11.40 9.13
CA ASN A 141 -3.96 11.70 8.84
C ASN A 141 -3.07 10.54 9.32
N LEU A 142 -2.30 9.93 8.42
CA LEU A 142 -1.42 8.81 8.71
C LEU A 142 0.05 9.23 8.89
N THR A 143 0.36 10.52 8.75
CA THR A 143 1.72 11.02 8.94
C THR A 143 2.06 11.14 10.42
N PRO A 144 3.35 11.12 10.83
CA PRO A 144 3.72 11.30 12.22
C PRO A 144 3.33 12.69 12.72
N ASP A 145 2.90 12.79 13.97
CA ASP A 145 2.68 14.07 14.65
C ASP A 145 3.98 14.65 15.21
N LYS A 146 3.86 15.66 16.09
CA LYS A 146 5.02 16.28 16.77
C LYS A 146 5.84 15.33 17.65
N THR A 147 5.30 14.14 17.99
CA THR A 147 6.03 13.11 18.74
C THR A 147 6.84 12.19 17.83
N GLY A 148 6.66 12.28 16.52
CA GLY A 148 7.22 11.35 15.52
C GLY A 148 6.47 10.02 15.42
N ILE A 149 5.30 9.93 16.04
CA ILE A 149 4.48 8.71 16.09
C ILE A 149 3.25 8.91 15.20
N PRO A 150 3.02 8.05 14.20
CA PRO A 150 1.75 8.03 13.48
C PRO A 150 0.67 7.37 14.35
N VAL A 151 -0.53 7.90 14.32
CA VAL A 151 -1.78 7.31 14.84
C VAL A 151 -1.59 6.50 16.14
N GLY A 152 -1.38 7.17 17.30
CA GLY A 152 -1.39 6.55 18.64
C GLY A 152 -0.29 5.51 18.93
N GLY A 153 0.56 5.17 17.97
CA GLY A 153 1.63 4.20 18.11
C GLY A 153 1.34 2.84 17.47
N PHE A 154 2.34 1.94 17.53
CA PHE A 154 2.27 0.66 16.81
C PHE A 154 1.13 -0.24 17.31
N GLY A 155 0.86 -0.30 18.60
CA GLY A 155 -0.21 -1.16 19.14
C GLY A 155 -1.58 -0.75 18.62
N GLU A 156 -1.89 0.54 18.65
CA GLU A 156 -3.15 1.08 18.13
C GLU A 156 -3.26 0.90 16.61
N PHE A 157 -2.19 1.16 15.88
CA PHE A 157 -2.13 0.88 14.45
C PHE A 157 -2.38 -0.60 14.15
N PHE A 158 -1.72 -1.50 14.90
CA PHE A 158 -1.89 -2.94 14.76
C PHE A 158 -3.34 -3.37 14.98
N ASP A 159 -3.98 -2.90 16.05
CA ASP A 159 -5.37 -3.22 16.36
C ASP A 159 -6.33 -2.67 15.30
N SER A 160 -6.06 -1.49 14.76
CA SER A 160 -6.84 -0.91 13.67
C SER A 160 -6.75 -1.74 12.39
N MET A 161 -5.56 -2.24 12.04
CA MET A 161 -5.34 -3.00 10.81
C MET A 161 -5.79 -4.47 10.96
N ARG A 162 -5.60 -5.07 12.13
CA ARG A 162 -5.88 -6.48 12.39
C ARG A 162 -7.35 -6.73 12.75
N ASN A 163 -7.90 -5.86 13.59
CA ASN A 163 -9.19 -6.04 14.23
C ASN A 163 -10.22 -4.99 13.82
N GLY A 164 -9.81 -3.98 13.04
CA GLY A 164 -10.67 -2.88 12.64
C GLY A 164 -11.05 -1.93 13.76
N ILE A 165 -10.38 -2.00 14.92
CA ILE A 165 -10.71 -1.15 16.06
C ILE A 165 -10.54 0.32 15.71
N ASP A 166 -11.57 1.12 15.98
CA ASP A 166 -11.49 2.56 15.86
C ASP A 166 -10.77 3.14 17.08
N PRO A 167 -9.52 3.65 16.95
CA PRO A 167 -8.73 4.06 18.09
C PRO A 167 -9.29 5.29 18.82
N ASP A 168 -10.04 6.15 18.15
CA ASP A 168 -10.67 7.31 18.79
C ASP A 168 -11.80 6.90 19.70
N HIS A 169 -12.27 5.64 19.62
CA HIS A 169 -13.41 5.15 20.40
C HIS A 169 -14.54 6.20 20.48
N LEU A 170 -14.84 6.80 19.34
CA LEU A 170 -15.80 7.90 19.26
C LEU A 170 -17.17 7.51 19.82
N HIS A 171 -17.38 6.21 20.05
CA HIS A 171 -18.67 5.65 20.38
C HIS A 171 -18.64 4.58 21.48
N PRO A 172 -17.87 4.74 22.56
CA PRO A 172 -17.72 3.71 23.58
C PRO A 172 -19.06 3.31 24.25
N ASN A 173 -20.09 4.13 24.12
CA ASN A 173 -21.42 3.91 24.66
C ASN A 173 -22.48 3.60 23.60
N CYS A 174 -22.10 3.32 22.35
CA CYS A 174 -23.02 2.97 21.30
C CYS A 174 -23.49 1.52 21.51
N ASN A 175 -24.71 1.35 21.99
CA ASN A 175 -25.30 0.03 22.24
C ASN A 175 -26.21 -0.46 21.09
N GLY A 176 -26.15 0.20 19.93
CA GLY A 176 -27.00 -0.11 18.77
C GLY A 176 -28.44 0.41 18.88
N THR A 177 -28.86 0.95 20.01
CA THR A 177 -30.20 1.51 20.21
C THR A 177 -30.19 3.02 20.49
N THR A 178 -29.10 3.56 20.97
CA THR A 178 -28.95 4.97 21.26
C THR A 178 -28.16 5.64 20.13
N ILE A 179 -28.80 6.60 19.47
CA ILE A 179 -28.17 7.42 18.42
C ILE A 179 -27.79 8.74 19.06
N THR A 180 -26.49 8.95 19.21
CA THR A 180 -25.92 10.25 19.54
C THR A 180 -25.26 10.83 18.30
N THR A 181 -24.86 12.10 18.34
CA THR A 181 -24.11 12.73 17.23
C THR A 181 -22.84 11.98 16.83
N ASN A 182 -22.39 11.06 17.68
CA ASN A 182 -21.16 10.30 17.51
C ASN A 182 -21.38 8.79 17.30
N CYS A 183 -22.61 8.28 17.30
CA CYS A 183 -22.91 6.86 17.12
C CYS A 183 -23.49 6.59 15.73
N PHE A 184 -23.05 5.49 15.13
CA PHE A 184 -23.67 4.97 13.89
C PHE A 184 -24.97 4.26 14.22
N ASN A 185 -25.94 4.41 13.32
CA ASN A 185 -27.18 3.65 13.41
C ASN A 185 -26.93 2.16 13.18
N PRO A 186 -27.62 1.27 13.90
CA PRO A 186 -27.66 -0.13 13.52
C PRO A 186 -28.03 -0.27 12.02
N PRO A 187 -27.43 -1.24 11.30
CA PRO A 187 -26.64 -2.38 11.80
C PRO A 187 -25.12 -2.09 11.94
N PHE A 188 -24.67 -0.86 11.82
CA PHE A 188 -23.24 -0.55 11.90
C PHE A 188 -22.71 -0.65 13.32
N ASN A 189 -21.48 -1.15 13.46
CA ASN A 189 -20.74 -1.17 14.71
C ASN A 189 -19.84 0.05 14.81
N GLY A 190 -20.14 0.97 15.70
CA GLY A 190 -19.40 2.23 15.89
C GLY A 190 -18.01 2.05 16.50
N ASP A 191 -17.70 0.87 17.08
CA ASP A 191 -16.38 0.55 17.60
C ASP A 191 -15.38 0.13 16.54
N LEU A 192 -15.87 -0.11 15.31
CA LEU A 192 -15.05 -0.53 14.18
C LEU A 192 -14.92 0.58 13.15
N LEU A 193 -13.74 0.64 12.52
CA LEU A 193 -13.49 1.51 11.39
C LEU A 193 -14.48 1.22 10.26
N GLN A 194 -15.17 2.25 9.82
CA GLN A 194 -16.08 2.19 8.68
C GLN A 194 -15.35 2.68 7.43
N VAL A 195 -15.71 2.11 6.26
CA VAL A 195 -15.11 2.43 4.96
C VAL A 195 -13.64 1.98 4.81
N MET A 196 -12.83 2.06 5.86
CA MET A 196 -11.46 1.53 5.85
C MET A 196 -11.49 0.02 5.54
N VAL A 197 -10.69 -0.40 4.58
CA VAL A 197 -10.65 -1.80 4.07
C VAL A 197 -9.83 -2.73 4.97
N TRP A 198 -9.96 -2.59 6.28
CA TRP A 198 -9.24 -3.42 7.24
C TRP A 198 -9.56 -4.93 7.12
N PRO A 199 -10.78 -5.36 6.72
CA PRO A 199 -11.06 -6.79 6.57
C PRO A 199 -10.20 -7.47 5.49
N GLU A 200 -9.78 -6.72 4.47
CA GLU A 200 -8.88 -7.19 3.42
C GLU A 200 -7.40 -7.14 3.84
N LEU A 201 -7.08 -6.37 4.89
CA LEU A 201 -5.71 -6.16 5.38
C LEU A 201 -5.40 -6.95 6.64
N GLN A 202 -6.42 -7.53 7.30
CA GLN A 202 -6.28 -8.23 8.57
C GLN A 202 -5.34 -9.44 8.51
N ASP A 203 -5.16 -10.04 7.33
CA ASP A 203 -4.31 -11.22 7.13
C ASP A 203 -2.88 -10.87 6.68
N LEU A 204 -2.51 -9.59 6.61
CA LEU A 204 -1.11 -9.19 6.43
C LEU A 204 -0.25 -9.78 7.56
N THR A 205 0.99 -10.15 7.25
CA THR A 205 1.90 -10.64 8.29
C THR A 205 2.22 -9.54 9.31
N ASP A 206 2.61 -9.90 10.52
CA ASP A 206 3.03 -8.92 11.53
C ASP A 206 4.24 -8.11 11.05
N ARG A 207 5.11 -8.73 10.24
CA ARG A 207 6.23 -8.04 9.60
C ARG A 207 5.76 -6.99 8.59
N ASP A 208 4.72 -7.29 7.80
CA ASP A 208 4.17 -6.33 6.84
C ASP A 208 3.50 -5.16 7.57
N LEU A 209 2.75 -5.42 8.63
CA LEU A 209 2.16 -4.36 9.46
C LEU A 209 3.23 -3.48 10.12
N LEU A 210 4.28 -4.10 10.66
CA LEU A 210 5.42 -3.35 11.21
C LEU A 210 6.12 -2.52 10.13
N ALA A 211 6.31 -3.08 8.94
CA ALA A 211 6.93 -2.37 7.84
C ALA A 211 6.11 -1.14 7.40
N ILE A 212 4.79 -1.29 7.29
CA ILE A 212 3.89 -0.15 7.00
C ILE A 212 4.05 0.92 8.08
N TYR A 213 4.02 0.53 9.35
CA TYR A 213 4.15 1.46 10.47
C TYR A 213 5.49 2.21 10.47
N GLU A 214 6.62 1.50 10.26
CA GLU A 214 7.94 2.13 10.16
C GLU A 214 8.05 3.09 8.96
N TYR A 215 7.39 2.76 7.86
CA TYR A 215 7.28 3.69 6.74
C TYR A 215 6.48 4.95 7.11
N LEU A 216 5.34 4.81 7.80
CA LEU A 216 4.53 5.95 8.24
C LEU A 216 5.29 6.85 9.22
N LYS A 217 6.21 6.32 10.03
CA LYS A 217 7.12 7.12 10.86
C LYS A 217 8.16 7.89 10.04
N ALA A 218 8.55 7.33 8.90
CA ALA A 218 9.60 7.89 8.06
C ALA A 218 9.14 9.03 7.15
N VAL A 219 7.84 9.18 6.89
CA VAL A 219 7.29 10.25 6.05
C VAL A 219 7.26 11.59 6.80
N PRO A 220 7.35 12.74 6.10
CA PRO A 220 7.22 14.04 6.75
C PRO A 220 5.81 14.24 7.31
N CYS A 221 5.72 14.92 8.44
CA CYS A 221 4.44 15.32 9.02
C CYS A 221 3.68 16.28 8.10
N ILE A 222 2.38 16.06 7.96
CA ILE A 222 1.44 16.96 7.29
C ILE A 222 0.48 17.50 8.35
N ALA A 223 0.47 18.80 8.57
CA ALA A 223 -0.46 19.41 9.51
C ALA A 223 -1.90 19.34 9.00
N SER A 224 -2.84 18.97 9.88
CA SER A 224 -4.28 18.96 9.62
C SER A 224 -5.06 19.25 10.89
N ALA A 225 -6.40 19.35 10.83
CA ALA A 225 -7.22 19.58 11.99
C ALA A 225 -6.99 18.49 13.07
N GLY A 226 -6.53 18.91 14.25
CA GLY A 226 -6.18 17.99 15.33
C GLY A 226 -4.84 17.29 15.22
N HIS A 227 -4.10 17.46 14.12
CA HIS A 227 -2.79 16.86 13.88
C HIS A 227 -1.72 17.94 13.72
N VAL A 228 -0.82 18.04 14.68
CA VAL A 228 0.17 19.12 14.81
C VAL A 228 1.57 18.56 14.52
N CYS A 229 2.25 19.19 13.58
CA CYS A 229 3.68 18.99 13.35
C CYS A 229 4.53 19.80 14.35
N SER A 230 5.77 19.39 14.57
CA SER A 230 6.76 20.11 15.41
C SER A 230 7.09 21.49 14.86
#